data_cf949c5d696bed61e415bec9f2eb78e1
#
_entry.id   cf949c5d696bed61e415bec9f2eb78e1
#
_cell.length_a   1.000
_cell.length_b   1.000
_cell.length_c   1.000
_cell.angle_alpha   90.00
_cell.angle_beta   90.00
_cell.angle_gamma   90.00
#
_symmetry.space_group_name_H-M   'P 1'
#
loop_
_entity.id
_entity.type
_entity.pdbx_description
1 polymer ?
#
loop_
_entity_poly.entity_id
_entity_poly.type
_entity_poly.pdbx_seq_one_letter_code
_entity_poly.pdbx_strand_id
1 'polypeptide(L)'
;MAACHRHLGEPWPAMDDDSLGAQAQVWLGPELAALARGASVRSIDTVSALRRLLPWPEASRFEELAPQRLAVPSGASHRILWPQQWESEEVALTDQEEQAGSGRGQVPQPIVRVKLQECFGLAESPRLLDGRLPVLFHLLSPAGRELAITADLASFWDGPYRQVRAEMRGRYPKHPWPEDPWAAQATARTRRRG
;
A
#
# COMPACT_ATOMS: atom_id res chain seq x y z
N MET A 1 -11.11 -5.57 -3.02
CA MET A 1 -12.54 -5.42 -3.39
C MET A 1 -13.19 -4.28 -2.61
N ALA A 2 -13.14 -4.22 -1.29
CA ALA A 2 -13.74 -3.13 -0.49
C ALA A 2 -13.34 -1.72 -0.95
N ALA A 3 -12.06 -1.49 -1.25
CA ALA A 3 -11.60 -0.21 -1.79
C ALA A 3 -12.19 0.09 -3.18
N CYS A 4 -12.33 -0.92 -4.04
CA CYS A 4 -12.99 -0.75 -5.35
C CYS A 4 -14.47 -0.34 -5.17
N HIS A 5 -15.21 -1.04 -4.30
CA HIS A 5 -16.57 -0.65 -3.99
C HIS A 5 -16.67 0.78 -3.48
N ARG A 6 -15.84 1.15 -2.51
CA ARG A 6 -15.86 2.48 -1.88
C ARG A 6 -15.55 3.62 -2.84
N HIS A 7 -14.61 3.42 -3.77
CA HIS A 7 -14.10 4.49 -4.64
C HIS A 7 -14.63 4.46 -6.07
N LEU A 8 -15.04 3.29 -6.56
CA LEU A 8 -15.56 3.12 -7.93
C LEU A 8 -17.06 2.86 -7.95
N GLY A 9 -17.65 2.39 -6.83
CA GLY A 9 -19.05 2.02 -6.76
C GLY A 9 -19.37 0.72 -7.48
N GLU A 10 -20.60 0.58 -7.97
CA GLU A 10 -21.01 -0.59 -8.77
C GLU A 10 -20.18 -0.68 -10.07
N PRO A 11 -19.90 -1.90 -10.56
CA PRO A 11 -20.44 -3.19 -10.09
C PRO A 11 -19.62 -3.89 -8.97
N TRP A 12 -18.66 -3.19 -8.32
CA TRP A 12 -17.84 -3.80 -7.27
C TRP A 12 -18.68 -4.09 -6.02
N PRO A 13 -18.63 -5.34 -5.47
CA PRO A 13 -19.46 -5.73 -4.34
C PRO A 13 -19.08 -5.00 -3.05
N ALA A 14 -20.07 -4.68 -2.23
CA ALA A 14 -19.86 -4.29 -0.84
C ALA A 14 -19.24 -5.47 -0.07
N MET A 15 -18.32 -5.16 0.84
CA MET A 15 -17.52 -6.15 1.56
C MET A 15 -17.68 -6.06 3.09
N ASP A 16 -18.74 -5.40 3.53
CA ASP A 16 -19.17 -5.40 4.93
C ASP A 16 -19.83 -6.74 5.32
N ASP A 17 -19.90 -7.01 6.62
CA ASP A 17 -20.38 -8.28 7.14
C ASP A 17 -21.82 -8.60 6.73
N ASP A 18 -22.69 -7.59 6.69
CA ASP A 18 -24.09 -7.76 6.31
C ASP A 18 -24.23 -8.15 4.83
N SER A 19 -23.51 -7.44 3.96
CA SER A 19 -23.47 -7.71 2.51
C SER A 19 -22.87 -9.07 2.20
N LEU A 20 -21.78 -9.44 2.87
CA LEU A 20 -21.16 -10.75 2.74
C LEU A 20 -22.05 -11.86 3.26
N GLY A 21 -22.74 -11.63 4.39
CA GLY A 21 -23.71 -12.59 4.96
C GLY A 21 -24.88 -12.82 4.02
N ALA A 22 -25.46 -11.77 3.46
CA ALA A 22 -26.57 -11.86 2.51
C ALA A 22 -26.21 -12.66 1.24
N GLN A 23 -24.95 -12.61 0.81
CA GLN A 23 -24.43 -13.29 -0.38
C GLN A 23 -23.69 -14.60 -0.07
N ALA A 24 -23.75 -15.11 1.18
CA ALA A 24 -22.96 -16.26 1.62
C ALA A 24 -23.14 -17.50 0.73
N GLN A 25 -24.35 -17.76 0.24
CA GLN A 25 -24.62 -18.87 -0.68
C GLN A 25 -23.91 -18.72 -2.03
N VAL A 26 -23.67 -17.49 -2.49
CA VAL A 26 -23.00 -17.22 -3.76
C VAL A 26 -21.50 -17.48 -3.65
N TRP A 27 -20.85 -16.89 -2.65
CA TRP A 27 -19.40 -16.94 -2.56
C TRP A 27 -18.86 -18.09 -1.72
N LEU A 28 -19.63 -18.60 -0.73
CA LEU A 28 -19.22 -19.67 0.19
C LEU A 28 -19.99 -20.99 -0.02
N GLY A 29 -20.94 -21.04 -0.96
CA GLY A 29 -21.82 -22.20 -1.16
C GLY A 29 -21.10 -23.54 -1.29
N PRO A 30 -20.06 -23.70 -2.13
CA PRO A 30 -19.30 -24.93 -2.24
C PRO A 30 -18.64 -25.37 -0.93
N GLU A 31 -18.10 -24.43 -0.15
CA GLU A 31 -17.47 -24.67 1.14
C GLU A 31 -18.49 -25.09 2.19
N LEU A 32 -19.66 -24.41 2.24
CA LEU A 32 -20.76 -24.78 3.11
C LEU A 32 -21.26 -26.21 2.82
N ALA A 33 -21.39 -26.56 1.55
CA ALA A 33 -21.74 -27.91 1.14
C ALA A 33 -20.68 -28.95 1.55
N ALA A 34 -19.39 -28.59 1.50
CA ALA A 34 -18.31 -29.46 1.96
C ALA A 34 -18.33 -29.64 3.49
N LEU A 35 -18.57 -28.57 4.25
CA LEU A 35 -18.74 -28.62 5.70
C LEU A 35 -19.90 -29.51 6.10
N ALA A 36 -21.05 -29.44 5.41
CA ALA A 36 -22.20 -30.30 5.66
C ALA A 36 -21.88 -31.80 5.45
N ARG A 37 -20.87 -32.12 4.64
CA ARG A 37 -20.37 -33.48 4.43
C ARG A 37 -19.22 -33.87 5.37
N GLY A 38 -18.86 -33.02 6.36
CA GLY A 38 -17.85 -33.31 7.37
C GLY A 38 -16.47 -32.73 7.10
N ALA A 39 -16.32 -31.82 6.11
CA ALA A 39 -15.07 -31.12 5.93
C ALA A 39 -14.75 -30.18 7.12
N SER A 40 -13.49 -29.88 7.34
CA SER A 40 -13.07 -28.96 8.41
C SER A 40 -13.24 -27.51 8.00
N VAL A 41 -13.68 -26.65 8.92
CA VAL A 41 -13.73 -25.18 8.72
C VAL A 41 -12.34 -24.63 8.35
N ARG A 42 -11.26 -25.26 8.88
CA ARG A 42 -9.87 -24.85 8.57
C ARG A 42 -9.46 -25.11 7.13
N SER A 43 -10.20 -25.95 6.38
CA SER A 43 -9.93 -26.20 4.96
C SER A 43 -10.53 -25.16 4.02
N ILE A 44 -11.24 -24.17 4.52
CA ILE A 44 -11.86 -23.12 3.70
C ILE A 44 -10.79 -22.17 3.21
N ASP A 45 -10.64 -22.06 1.88
CA ASP A 45 -9.89 -20.99 1.23
C ASP A 45 -10.79 -19.77 1.01
N THR A 46 -10.86 -18.93 2.03
CA THR A 46 -11.70 -17.73 2.03
C THR A 46 -11.35 -16.76 0.88
N VAL A 47 -10.06 -16.66 0.51
CA VAL A 47 -9.61 -15.78 -0.58
C VAL A 47 -10.17 -16.27 -1.92
N SER A 48 -10.04 -17.54 -2.21
CA SER A 48 -10.61 -18.14 -3.43
C SER A 48 -12.13 -18.08 -3.44
N ALA A 49 -12.78 -18.26 -2.29
CA ALA A 49 -14.21 -18.14 -2.17
C ALA A 49 -14.70 -16.71 -2.47
N LEU A 50 -14.09 -15.69 -1.88
CA LEU A 50 -14.43 -14.28 -2.09
C LEU A 50 -14.21 -13.83 -3.56
N ARG A 51 -13.28 -14.43 -4.29
CA ARG A 51 -13.08 -14.14 -5.71
C ARG A 51 -14.30 -14.43 -6.59
N ARG A 52 -15.24 -15.24 -6.13
CA ARG A 52 -16.52 -15.50 -6.83
C ARG A 52 -17.43 -14.28 -6.86
N LEU A 53 -17.21 -13.31 -5.99
CA LEU A 53 -17.91 -12.02 -5.97
C LEU A 53 -17.35 -11.01 -6.97
N LEU A 54 -16.23 -11.30 -7.63
CA LEU A 54 -15.65 -10.36 -8.58
C LEU A 54 -16.58 -10.15 -9.79
N PRO A 55 -16.92 -8.89 -10.13
CA PRO A 55 -17.76 -8.58 -11.27
C PRO A 55 -17.03 -8.78 -12.59
N TRP A 56 -17.57 -9.55 -13.50
CA TRP A 56 -17.04 -9.72 -14.85
C TRP A 56 -17.84 -8.86 -15.84
N PRO A 57 -17.16 -8.14 -16.78
CA PRO A 57 -15.73 -8.22 -17.15
C PRO A 57 -14.77 -7.33 -16.34
N GLU A 58 -15.24 -6.44 -15.46
CA GLU A 58 -14.44 -5.44 -14.75
C GLU A 58 -13.34 -6.06 -13.89
N ALA A 59 -13.58 -7.27 -13.39
CA ALA A 59 -12.61 -8.05 -12.61
C ALA A 59 -11.29 -8.33 -13.34
N SER A 60 -11.26 -8.27 -14.69
CA SER A 60 -10.03 -8.42 -15.47
C SER A 60 -8.99 -7.33 -15.14
N ARG A 61 -9.45 -6.16 -14.72
CA ARG A 61 -8.59 -5.02 -14.31
C ARG A 61 -8.32 -4.96 -12.81
N PHE A 62 -8.77 -5.95 -12.02
CA PHE A 62 -8.68 -5.88 -10.56
C PHE A 62 -7.23 -5.69 -10.05
N GLU A 63 -6.28 -6.44 -10.63
CA GLU A 63 -4.86 -6.32 -10.24
C GLU A 63 -4.23 -4.97 -10.68
N GLU A 64 -4.75 -4.34 -11.72
CA GLU A 64 -4.35 -2.99 -12.15
C GLU A 64 -4.94 -1.93 -11.20
N LEU A 65 -6.22 -2.05 -10.88
CA LEU A 65 -6.94 -1.11 -10.03
C LEU A 65 -6.48 -1.14 -8.58
N ALA A 66 -6.26 -2.34 -8.05
CA ALA A 66 -5.92 -2.59 -6.66
C ALA A 66 -4.73 -3.56 -6.53
N PRO A 67 -3.54 -3.18 -7.01
CA PRO A 67 -2.36 -4.03 -6.95
C PRO A 67 -1.94 -4.32 -5.51
N GLN A 68 -1.31 -5.48 -5.30
CA GLN A 68 -0.73 -5.83 -4.01
C GLN A 68 0.66 -5.22 -3.81
N ARG A 69 1.31 -4.83 -4.89
CA ARG A 69 2.68 -4.29 -4.87
C ARG A 69 2.81 -3.09 -5.81
N LEU A 70 3.61 -2.13 -5.39
CA LEU A 70 3.97 -0.95 -6.18
C LEU A 70 5.41 -1.08 -6.66
N ALA A 71 5.63 -0.98 -7.97
CA ALA A 71 6.96 -0.83 -8.53
C ALA A 71 7.46 0.60 -8.36
N VAL A 72 8.75 0.76 -8.03
CA VAL A 72 9.40 2.06 -7.87
C VAL A 72 10.59 2.20 -8.82
N PRO A 73 11.08 3.43 -9.09
CA PRO A 73 12.13 3.67 -10.10
C PRO A 73 13.43 2.90 -9.90
N SER A 74 13.74 2.45 -8.69
CA SER A 74 14.91 1.59 -8.41
C SER A 74 14.82 0.19 -9.03
N GLY A 75 13.66 -0.18 -9.60
CA GLY A 75 13.34 -1.53 -10.07
C GLY A 75 12.85 -2.46 -8.96
N ALA A 76 12.83 -2.01 -7.71
CA ALA A 76 12.24 -2.76 -6.61
C ALA A 76 10.70 -2.68 -6.65
N SER A 77 10.05 -3.61 -5.96
CA SER A 77 8.59 -3.64 -5.82
C SER A 77 8.25 -3.82 -4.34
N HIS A 78 7.44 -2.91 -3.81
CA HIS A 78 7.07 -2.86 -2.39
C HIS A 78 5.61 -3.25 -2.19
N ARG A 79 5.33 -3.93 -1.08
CA ARG A 79 3.96 -4.29 -0.69
C ARG A 79 3.15 -3.03 -0.44
N ILE A 80 1.91 -3.01 -0.92
CA ILE A 80 0.92 -1.99 -0.59
C ILE A 80 0.12 -2.51 0.61
N LEU A 81 0.10 -1.72 1.68
CA LEU A 81 -0.74 -1.96 2.84
C LEU A 81 -2.07 -1.24 2.63
N TRP A 82 -3.12 -2.01 2.39
CA TRP A 82 -4.46 -1.48 2.27
C TRP A 82 -5.06 -1.17 3.65
N PRO A 83 -5.96 -0.20 3.81
CA PRO A 83 -6.43 0.26 5.12
C PRO A 83 -6.89 -0.83 6.09
N GLN A 84 -7.61 -1.86 5.61
CA GLN A 84 -8.03 -2.98 6.45
C GLN A 84 -6.88 -3.86 6.94
N GLN A 85 -5.81 -3.96 6.17
CA GLN A 85 -4.58 -4.68 6.56
C GLN A 85 -3.75 -3.86 7.54
N TRP A 86 -3.79 -2.54 7.38
CA TRP A 86 -3.04 -1.63 8.24
C TRP A 86 -3.50 -1.70 9.69
N GLU A 87 -4.82 -1.66 9.95
CA GLU A 87 -5.37 -1.81 11.31
C GLU A 87 -4.88 -3.09 12.00
N SER A 88 -4.71 -4.17 11.23
CA SER A 88 -4.22 -5.45 11.76
C SER A 88 -2.71 -5.47 12.06
N GLU A 89 -1.91 -4.71 11.30
CA GLU A 89 -0.45 -4.64 11.50
C GLU A 89 -0.04 -3.61 12.56
N GLU A 90 -0.80 -2.54 12.73
CA GLU A 90 -0.53 -1.51 13.74
C GLU A 90 -0.73 -2.01 15.17
N VAL A 91 -1.70 -2.89 15.39
CA VAL A 91 -1.91 -3.58 16.68
C VAL A 91 -0.69 -4.43 17.06
N ALA A 92 0.08 -4.91 16.09
CA ALA A 92 1.29 -5.70 16.34
C ALA A 92 2.56 -4.86 16.57
N LEU A 93 2.54 -3.56 16.23
CA LEU A 93 3.69 -2.66 16.37
C LEU A 93 3.57 -1.66 17.53
N THR A 94 2.36 -1.49 18.11
CA THR A 94 2.05 -0.43 19.08
C THR A 94 2.33 -0.77 20.55
N ASP A 95 3.14 -1.80 20.86
CA ASP A 95 3.68 -1.89 22.22
C ASP A 95 4.80 -0.87 22.51
N GLN A 96 5.15 0.04 21.57
CA GLN A 96 6.25 0.99 21.77
C GLN A 96 6.05 2.45 21.32
N GLU A 97 4.94 2.88 20.69
CA GLU A 97 4.78 4.30 20.30
C GLU A 97 3.34 4.83 20.45
N GLU A 98 2.88 5.06 21.67
CA GLU A 98 1.83 6.04 21.94
C GLU A 98 2.43 7.44 21.77
N GLN A 99 2.26 8.07 20.62
CA GLN A 99 2.13 9.52 20.42
C GLN A 99 2.39 9.94 18.95
N ALA A 100 1.38 9.83 18.10
CA ALA A 100 1.30 10.69 16.91
C ALA A 100 -0.18 10.87 16.52
N GLY A 101 -0.62 12.11 16.57
CA GLY A 101 -2.00 12.56 16.51
C GLY A 101 -2.88 11.96 15.42
N SER A 102 -3.99 11.43 15.85
CA SER A 102 -5.12 11.00 15.04
C SER A 102 -5.72 12.20 14.29
N GLY A 103 -5.42 12.35 13.01
CA GLY A 103 -6.13 13.22 12.10
C GLY A 103 -7.56 12.68 11.89
N ARG A 104 -8.51 13.18 12.67
CA ARG A 104 -9.94 12.92 12.44
C ARG A 104 -10.32 13.45 11.07
N GLY A 105 -10.68 12.55 10.13
CA GLY A 105 -11.32 12.89 8.86
C GLY A 105 -10.52 12.59 7.59
N GLN A 106 -9.33 12.01 7.64
CA GLN A 106 -8.64 11.58 6.43
C GLN A 106 -9.22 10.27 5.91
N VAL A 107 -9.52 10.23 4.61
CA VAL A 107 -9.89 9.00 3.92
C VAL A 107 -8.71 8.01 4.04
N PRO A 108 -8.94 6.78 4.52
CA PRO A 108 -7.86 5.79 4.63
C PRO A 108 -7.17 5.59 3.28
N GLN A 109 -5.85 5.70 3.26
CA GLN A 109 -5.02 5.60 2.05
C GLN A 109 -4.18 4.32 2.07
N PRO A 110 -3.89 3.71 0.90
CA PRO A 110 -2.94 2.61 0.82
C PRO A 110 -1.53 3.11 1.11
N ILE A 111 -0.82 2.40 1.97
CA ILE A 111 0.51 2.80 2.45
C ILE A 111 1.59 1.97 1.74
N VAL A 112 2.68 2.63 1.35
CA VAL A 112 3.89 1.98 0.87
C VAL A 112 5.08 2.45 1.70
N ARG A 113 5.77 1.51 2.34
CA ARG A 113 7.01 1.76 3.08
C ARG A 113 8.20 1.50 2.17
N VAL A 114 9.00 2.53 1.89
CA VAL A 114 10.07 2.47 0.88
C VAL A 114 11.24 3.36 1.28
N LYS A 115 12.47 2.97 0.98
CA LYS A 115 13.62 3.84 1.20
C LYS A 115 13.55 5.03 0.24
N LEU A 116 13.80 6.22 0.77
CA LEU A 116 13.73 7.48 0.02
C LEU A 116 14.53 7.41 -1.30
N GLN A 117 15.72 6.80 -1.28
CA GLN A 117 16.57 6.67 -2.48
C GLN A 117 15.97 5.81 -3.59
N GLU A 118 15.01 4.97 -3.28
CA GLU A 118 14.33 4.14 -4.27
C GLU A 118 13.27 4.91 -5.05
N CYS A 119 12.87 6.09 -4.55
CA CYS A 119 11.87 6.96 -5.14
C CYS A 119 12.44 8.12 -5.98
N PHE A 120 13.77 8.30 -6.04
CA PHE A 120 14.36 9.33 -6.90
C PHE A 120 13.88 9.17 -8.35
N GLY A 121 13.64 10.30 -9.04
CA GLY A 121 13.09 10.32 -10.39
C GLY A 121 11.56 10.12 -10.46
N LEU A 122 10.89 9.84 -9.35
CA LEU A 122 9.43 9.74 -9.32
C LEU A 122 8.83 11.15 -9.19
N ALA A 123 8.40 11.68 -10.34
CA ALA A 123 7.91 13.05 -10.43
C ALA A 123 6.51 13.22 -9.81
N GLU A 124 5.66 12.22 -9.94
CA GLU A 124 4.29 12.25 -9.43
C GLU A 124 4.05 11.08 -8.49
N SER A 125 3.21 11.32 -7.48
CA SER A 125 2.77 10.24 -6.59
C SER A 125 1.84 9.30 -7.34
N PRO A 126 2.12 7.99 -7.35
CA PRO A 126 1.22 7.00 -7.92
C PRO A 126 -0.17 7.07 -7.30
N ARG A 127 -1.17 6.89 -8.14
CA ARG A 127 -2.57 6.84 -7.74
C ARG A 127 -3.18 5.53 -8.20
N LEU A 128 -4.00 4.94 -7.37
CA LEU A 128 -4.70 3.67 -7.60
C LEU A 128 -6.18 3.93 -7.93
N LEU A 129 -6.92 2.87 -8.29
CA LEU A 129 -8.35 2.93 -8.55
C LEU A 129 -8.70 3.99 -9.59
N ASP A 130 -8.12 3.87 -10.78
CA ASP A 130 -8.27 4.83 -11.88
C ASP A 130 -7.96 6.28 -11.47
N GLY A 131 -6.88 6.47 -10.70
CA GLY A 131 -6.41 7.78 -10.29
C GLY A 131 -7.19 8.41 -9.13
N ARG A 132 -8.15 7.71 -8.52
CA ARG A 132 -8.99 8.26 -7.44
C ARG A 132 -8.32 8.23 -6.08
N LEU A 133 -7.41 7.27 -5.83
CA LEU A 133 -6.83 7.04 -4.52
C LEU A 133 -5.31 7.24 -4.54
N PRO A 134 -4.77 8.30 -3.92
CA PRO A 134 -3.33 8.51 -3.82
C PRO A 134 -2.71 7.48 -2.88
N VAL A 135 -1.46 7.08 -3.19
CA VAL A 135 -0.66 6.23 -2.32
C VAL A 135 0.06 7.08 -1.29
N LEU A 136 -0.02 6.71 -0.03
CA LEU A 136 0.74 7.33 1.06
C LEU A 136 2.11 6.69 1.19
N PHE A 137 3.16 7.47 1.00
CA PHE A 137 4.54 7.02 1.10
C PHE A 137 5.08 7.24 2.51
N HIS A 138 5.49 6.18 3.20
CA HIS A 138 6.36 6.23 4.35
C HIS A 138 7.80 6.14 3.83
N LEU A 139 8.44 7.29 3.68
CA LEU A 139 9.81 7.40 3.17
C LEU A 139 10.81 7.08 4.28
N LEU A 140 11.62 6.04 4.06
CA LEU A 140 12.52 5.51 5.06
C LEU A 140 13.97 5.90 4.78
N SER A 141 14.75 6.03 5.85
CA SER A 141 16.21 6.11 5.79
C SER A 141 16.82 4.79 5.29
N PRO A 142 18.12 4.78 4.93
CA PRO A 142 18.82 3.53 4.61
C PRO A 142 18.74 2.45 5.69
N ALA A 143 18.60 2.86 6.96
CA ALA A 143 18.46 1.97 8.12
C ALA A 143 17.00 1.59 8.43
N GLY A 144 16.03 1.99 7.58
CA GLY A 144 14.62 1.64 7.76
C GLY A 144 13.85 2.55 8.72
N ARG A 145 14.44 3.63 9.22
CA ARG A 145 13.75 4.63 10.07
C ARG A 145 12.96 5.59 9.21
N GLU A 146 11.77 5.95 9.64
CA GLU A 146 10.92 6.91 8.96
C GLU A 146 11.58 8.29 8.91
N LEU A 147 11.52 8.93 7.74
CA LEU A 147 12.04 10.27 7.47
C LEU A 147 10.90 11.25 7.17
N ALA A 148 9.89 10.80 6.47
CA ALA A 148 8.72 11.59 6.11
C ALA A 148 7.56 10.70 5.69
N ILE A 149 6.35 11.23 5.84
CA ILE A 149 5.11 10.65 5.32
C ILE A 149 4.52 11.65 4.33
N THR A 150 4.22 11.22 3.11
CA THR A 150 3.63 12.07 2.10
C THR A 150 2.79 11.30 1.08
N ALA A 151 1.68 11.87 0.66
CA ALA A 151 0.92 11.45 -0.52
C ALA A 151 1.26 12.31 -1.75
N ASP A 152 2.10 13.34 -1.58
CA ASP A 152 2.55 14.25 -2.62
C ASP A 152 4.09 14.31 -2.65
N LEU A 153 4.68 13.47 -3.49
CA LEU A 153 6.13 13.41 -3.66
C LEU A 153 6.67 14.68 -4.33
N ALA A 154 5.90 15.31 -5.23
CA ALA A 154 6.32 16.55 -5.88
C ALA A 154 6.58 17.65 -4.85
N SER A 155 5.60 17.94 -4.01
CA SER A 155 5.74 18.92 -2.93
C SER A 155 6.83 18.53 -1.92
N PHE A 156 7.01 17.23 -1.67
CA PHE A 156 8.09 16.76 -0.79
C PHE A 156 9.48 17.04 -1.38
N TRP A 157 9.68 16.82 -2.69
CA TRP A 157 10.95 17.11 -3.36
C TRP A 157 11.28 18.60 -3.38
N ASP A 158 10.28 19.45 -3.61
CA ASP A 158 10.46 20.90 -3.69
C ASP A 158 10.77 21.56 -2.34
N GLY A 159 10.27 21.00 -1.26
CA GLY A 159 10.37 21.59 0.08
C GLY A 159 11.13 20.72 1.09
N PRO A 160 10.47 19.80 1.79
CA PRO A 160 11.01 19.06 2.94
C PRO A 160 12.29 18.26 2.63
N TYR A 161 12.46 17.78 1.39
CA TYR A 161 13.63 17.01 0.99
C TYR A 161 14.95 17.72 1.27
N ARG A 162 15.03 19.04 1.11
CA ARG A 162 16.27 19.80 1.35
C ARG A 162 16.76 19.65 2.78
N GLN A 163 15.85 19.70 3.74
CA GLN A 163 16.18 19.51 5.16
C GLN A 163 16.57 18.06 5.44
N VAL A 164 15.79 17.09 4.96
CA VAL A 164 16.08 15.66 5.08
C VAL A 164 17.45 15.34 4.49
N ARG A 165 17.76 15.87 3.31
CA ARG A 165 19.08 15.71 2.66
C ARG A 165 20.21 16.26 3.53
N ALA A 166 20.08 17.48 4.05
CA ALA A 166 21.10 18.11 4.87
C ALA A 166 21.46 17.27 6.11
N GLU A 167 20.46 16.73 6.78
CA GLU A 167 20.61 15.87 7.94
C GLU A 167 21.18 14.49 7.57
N MET A 168 20.60 13.85 6.56
CA MET A 168 20.88 12.44 6.27
C MET A 168 22.22 12.23 5.54
N ARG A 169 22.70 13.19 4.75
CA ARG A 169 24.01 13.07 4.08
C ARG A 169 25.17 12.93 5.05
N GLY A 170 25.08 13.57 6.21
CA GLY A 170 26.06 13.43 7.29
C GLY A 170 25.99 12.07 7.98
N ARG A 171 24.76 11.59 8.19
CA ARG A 171 24.48 10.33 8.89
C ARG A 171 24.72 9.09 8.04
N TYR A 172 24.46 9.19 6.72
CA TYR A 172 24.57 8.09 5.75
C TYR A 172 25.39 8.50 4.52
N PRO A 173 26.70 8.82 4.68
CA PRO A 173 27.53 9.37 3.59
C PRO A 173 27.78 8.40 2.44
N LYS A 174 27.56 7.09 2.65
CA LYS A 174 27.72 6.07 1.60
C LYS A 174 26.49 5.95 0.67
N HIS A 175 25.41 6.62 1.00
CA HIS A 175 24.19 6.63 0.20
C HIS A 175 24.11 7.91 -0.64
N PRO A 176 23.44 7.87 -1.81
CA PRO A 176 23.25 9.07 -2.63
C PRO A 176 22.25 10.03 -1.96
N TRP A 177 22.63 11.30 -1.91
CA TRP A 177 21.81 12.43 -1.47
C TRP A 177 21.93 13.57 -2.48
N PRO A 178 21.33 13.41 -3.69
CA PRO A 178 21.45 14.36 -4.78
C PRO A 178 20.86 15.73 -4.42
N GLU A 179 21.30 16.77 -5.11
CA GLU A 179 20.67 18.10 -5.01
C GLU A 179 19.35 18.16 -5.76
N ASP A 180 19.33 17.50 -6.91
CA ASP A 180 18.14 17.33 -7.71
C ASP A 180 17.64 15.88 -7.59
N PRO A 181 16.58 15.64 -6.78
CA PRO A 181 15.99 14.32 -6.63
C PRO A 181 15.18 13.89 -7.86
N TRP A 182 14.77 14.83 -8.72
CA TRP A 182 13.96 14.58 -9.90
C TRP A 182 14.76 13.90 -11.02
N ALA A 183 15.99 14.38 -11.25
CA ALA A 183 16.89 13.83 -12.27
C ALA A 183 17.77 12.70 -11.74
N ALA A 184 17.73 12.43 -10.45
CA ALA A 184 18.60 11.44 -9.83
C ALA A 184 18.15 10.01 -10.14
N GLN A 185 19.13 9.13 -10.37
CA GLN A 185 18.89 7.72 -10.53
C GLN A 185 18.50 7.07 -9.20
N ALA A 186 17.36 6.43 -9.15
CA ALA A 186 16.91 5.66 -8.00
C ALA A 186 17.81 4.45 -7.73
N THR A 187 17.98 4.10 -6.47
CA THR A 187 18.78 2.93 -6.07
C THR A 187 18.36 2.35 -4.74
N ALA A 188 18.28 1.03 -4.68
CA ALA A 188 18.10 0.29 -3.43
C ALA A 188 19.43 0.01 -2.70
N ARG A 189 20.58 0.29 -3.35
CA ARG A 189 21.93 -0.10 -2.89
C ARG A 189 22.79 1.11 -2.54
N THR A 190 23.81 0.89 -1.72
CA THR A 190 24.90 1.86 -1.50
C THR A 190 25.72 2.10 -2.77
N ARG A 191 26.30 3.30 -2.91
CA ARG A 191 27.29 3.55 -3.97
C ARG A 191 28.41 2.53 -3.86
N ARG A 192 28.67 1.78 -4.94
CA ARG A 192 29.94 1.06 -5.08
C ARG A 192 31.05 2.10 -5.14
N ARG A 193 32.08 1.96 -4.29
CA ARG A 193 33.35 2.68 -4.49
C ARG A 193 33.95 2.15 -5.80
N GLY A 194 34.01 3.00 -6.83
CA GLY A 194 34.95 2.81 -7.93
C GLY A 194 36.34 3.12 -7.43
#